data_5c7a3cfcb53bd0b31081a04e166e4e53
#
_entry.id   5c7a3cfcb53bd0b31081a04e166e4e53
#
_cell.length_a   1.000
_cell.length_b   1.000
_cell.length_c   1.000
_cell.angle_alpha   90.00
_cell.angle_beta   90.00
_cell.angle_gamma   90.00
#
_symmetry.space_group_name_H-M   'P 1'
#
loop_
_entity.id
_entity.type
_entity.pdbx_description
1 polymer ?
#
loop_
_entity_poly.entity_id
_entity_poly.type
_entity_poly.pdbx_seq_one_letter_code
_entity_poly.pdbx_strand_id
1 'polypeptide(L)'
;MIRIQKLSKTFDRTPVLTDLNMTIQTGSIYGLIGVNGAGKTTLIKHMSGMLKGDEGSITYDGEPIWENDTLKQCIGLIPDELYFPNGYSLRDMRSIYSGFYENWNEDRFHQLAGLFKLDEKAKIRTFSKGMKKQAAFCLVMATMPAYLLLDEPIDGLDPIVRKLVWKAIVDDVADRRMSVLVSSHNVKEMEGICDYIGILSHGRMLME
;
A
#
# COMPACT_ATOMS: atom_id res chain seq x y z
N MET A 1 10.73 5.69 -9.56
CA MET A 1 10.44 4.46 -10.36
C MET A 1 10.76 3.23 -9.53
N ILE A 2 9.83 2.27 -9.45
CA ILE A 2 10.07 1.00 -8.76
C ILE A 2 10.38 -0.05 -9.83
N ARG A 3 11.44 -0.84 -9.64
CA ARG A 3 11.81 -1.91 -10.56
C ARG A 3 12.00 -3.22 -9.81
N ILE A 4 11.36 -4.26 -10.30
CA ILE A 4 11.49 -5.64 -9.81
C ILE A 4 12.10 -6.46 -10.92
N GLN A 5 13.16 -7.21 -10.61
CA GLN A 5 13.90 -7.99 -11.60
C GLN A 5 14.12 -9.41 -11.08
N LYS A 6 13.59 -10.38 -11.82
CA LYS A 6 13.76 -11.83 -11.59
C LYS A 6 13.46 -12.26 -10.15
N LEU A 7 12.47 -11.62 -9.53
CA LEU A 7 12.12 -11.92 -8.14
C LEU A 7 11.52 -13.31 -8.04
N SER A 8 12.12 -14.15 -7.21
CA SER A 8 11.63 -15.48 -6.89
C SER A 8 11.53 -15.68 -5.38
N LYS A 9 10.48 -16.37 -4.92
CA LYS A 9 10.25 -16.72 -3.52
C LYS A 9 9.56 -18.05 -3.36
N THR A 10 10.13 -18.89 -2.50
CA THR A 10 9.60 -20.20 -2.12
C THR A 10 9.35 -20.24 -0.63
N PHE A 11 8.24 -20.80 -0.19
CA PHE A 11 7.95 -21.14 1.22
C PHE A 11 7.69 -22.64 1.33
N ASP A 12 8.37 -23.31 2.24
CA ASP A 12 8.20 -24.76 2.49
C ASP A 12 8.19 -25.59 1.21
N ARG A 13 9.15 -25.33 0.31
CA ARG A 13 9.32 -25.94 -1.02
C ARG A 13 8.21 -25.60 -2.04
N THR A 14 7.27 -24.71 -1.68
CA THR A 14 6.21 -24.26 -2.60
C THR A 14 6.61 -22.93 -3.21
N PRO A 15 6.83 -22.84 -4.54
CA PRO A 15 7.08 -21.58 -5.22
C PRO A 15 5.86 -20.66 -5.13
N VAL A 16 6.06 -19.42 -4.68
CA VAL A 16 4.99 -18.41 -4.56
C VAL A 16 5.21 -17.27 -5.54
N LEU A 17 6.46 -16.89 -5.79
CA LEU A 17 6.84 -15.97 -6.86
C LEU A 17 7.94 -16.64 -7.69
N THR A 18 7.88 -16.49 -9.01
CA THR A 18 8.82 -17.14 -9.93
C THR A 18 9.19 -16.20 -11.06
N ASP A 19 10.48 -15.80 -11.10
CA ASP A 19 11.09 -14.96 -12.14
C ASP A 19 10.24 -13.72 -12.49
N LEU A 20 9.72 -13.05 -11.44
CA LEU A 20 8.81 -11.92 -11.58
C LEU A 20 9.60 -10.67 -11.97
N ASN A 21 9.16 -10.05 -13.07
CA ASN A 21 9.69 -8.79 -13.56
C ASN A 21 8.52 -7.80 -13.62
N MET A 22 8.71 -6.56 -13.13
CA MET A 22 7.68 -5.53 -13.14
C MET A 22 8.32 -4.15 -12.97
N THR A 23 7.72 -3.13 -13.60
CA THR A 23 8.17 -1.73 -13.47
C THR A 23 6.98 -0.82 -13.17
N ILE A 24 7.08 0.00 -12.11
CA ILE A 24 6.11 1.05 -11.80
C ILE A 24 6.76 2.39 -12.08
N GLN A 25 6.15 3.18 -12.96
CA GLN A 25 6.65 4.50 -13.30
C GLN A 25 6.45 5.50 -12.17
N THR A 26 7.35 6.47 -12.07
CA THR A 26 7.24 7.54 -11.07
C THR A 26 5.99 8.40 -11.35
N GLY A 27 5.17 8.62 -10.32
CA GLY A 27 3.95 9.42 -10.45
C GLY A 27 2.84 8.71 -11.24
N SER A 28 2.76 7.38 -11.12
CA SER A 28 1.68 6.59 -11.72
C SER A 28 0.99 5.69 -10.71
N ILE A 29 -0.21 5.27 -11.05
CA ILE A 29 -1.00 4.26 -10.32
C ILE A 29 -0.94 2.96 -11.11
N TYR A 30 -0.35 1.93 -10.50
CA TYR A 30 -0.24 0.59 -11.08
C TYR A 30 -1.21 -0.37 -10.38
N GLY A 31 -2.13 -0.95 -11.13
CA GLY A 31 -3.07 -1.97 -10.68
C GLY A 31 -2.46 -3.37 -10.83
N LEU A 32 -2.32 -4.10 -9.73
CA LEU A 32 -1.89 -5.50 -9.71
C LEU A 32 -3.11 -6.41 -9.53
N ILE A 33 -3.53 -7.06 -10.60
CA ILE A 33 -4.71 -7.91 -10.61
C ILE A 33 -4.32 -9.38 -10.49
N GLY A 34 -5.07 -10.14 -9.71
CA GLY A 34 -4.88 -11.58 -9.60
C GLY A 34 -5.87 -12.21 -8.63
N VAL A 35 -6.17 -13.49 -8.85
CA VAL A 35 -7.02 -14.26 -7.94
C VAL A 35 -6.40 -14.39 -6.54
N ASN A 36 -7.18 -14.80 -5.55
CA ASN A 36 -6.64 -15.09 -4.23
C ASN A 36 -5.61 -16.22 -4.32
N GLY A 37 -4.49 -16.05 -3.61
CA GLY A 37 -3.35 -16.97 -3.69
C GLY A 37 -2.43 -16.77 -4.90
N ALA A 38 -2.66 -15.79 -5.78
CA ALA A 38 -1.78 -15.51 -6.92
C ALA A 38 -0.38 -15.02 -6.54
N GLY A 39 -0.18 -14.56 -5.28
CA GLY A 39 1.09 -14.02 -4.79
C GLY A 39 1.13 -12.51 -4.57
N LYS A 40 -0.01 -11.79 -4.74
CA LYS A 40 -0.10 -10.31 -4.61
C LYS A 40 0.44 -9.80 -3.28
N THR A 41 -0.11 -10.30 -2.16
CA THR A 41 0.32 -9.93 -0.81
C THR A 41 1.80 -10.27 -0.56
N THR A 42 2.27 -11.41 -1.07
CA THR A 42 3.68 -11.80 -0.97
C THR A 42 4.56 -10.80 -1.71
N LEU A 43 4.20 -10.40 -2.92
CA LEU A 43 4.92 -9.39 -3.69
C LEU A 43 4.97 -8.06 -2.95
N ILE A 44 3.83 -7.58 -2.43
CA ILE A 44 3.74 -6.33 -1.65
C ILE A 44 4.65 -6.38 -0.41
N LYS A 45 4.70 -7.50 0.31
CA LYS A 45 5.61 -7.68 1.46
C LYS A 45 7.09 -7.62 1.05
N HIS A 46 7.46 -8.11 -0.13
CA HIS A 46 8.82 -7.94 -0.65
C HIS A 46 9.10 -6.48 -1.04
N MET A 47 8.14 -5.82 -1.69
CA MET A 47 8.25 -4.41 -2.07
C MET A 47 8.35 -3.48 -0.85
N SER A 48 7.73 -3.83 0.27
CA SER A 48 7.86 -3.07 1.52
C SER A 48 9.14 -3.38 2.33
N GLY A 49 9.97 -4.32 1.85
CA GLY A 49 11.17 -4.76 2.57
C GLY A 49 10.89 -5.60 3.82
N MET A 50 9.66 -6.12 3.99
CA MET A 50 9.30 -7.04 5.08
C MET A 50 9.78 -8.46 4.81
N LEU A 51 9.93 -8.84 3.53
CA LEU A 51 10.42 -10.14 3.11
C LEU A 51 11.60 -9.96 2.15
N LYS A 52 12.58 -10.86 2.25
CA LYS A 52 13.70 -10.98 1.31
C LYS A 52 13.36 -12.04 0.25
N GLY A 53 13.59 -11.70 -1.02
CA GLY A 53 13.52 -12.67 -2.12
C GLY A 53 14.62 -13.74 -1.98
N ASP A 54 14.37 -14.92 -2.51
CA ASP A 54 15.39 -15.97 -2.61
C ASP A 54 16.34 -15.62 -3.78
N GLU A 55 15.78 -15.02 -4.85
CA GLU A 55 16.51 -14.53 -6.01
C GLU A 55 15.91 -13.19 -6.48
N GLY A 56 16.68 -12.47 -7.29
CA GLY A 56 16.26 -11.21 -7.88
C GLY A 56 16.44 -10.00 -6.98
N SER A 57 15.89 -8.87 -7.41
CA SER A 57 16.03 -7.60 -6.68
C SER A 57 14.81 -6.70 -6.85
N ILE A 58 14.61 -5.84 -5.85
CA ILE A 58 13.63 -4.73 -5.89
C ILE A 58 14.38 -3.44 -5.60
N THR A 59 14.23 -2.47 -6.49
CA THR A 59 14.86 -1.16 -6.34
C THR A 59 13.84 -0.04 -6.50
N TYR A 60 14.06 1.04 -5.75
CA TYR A 60 13.32 2.29 -5.79
C TYR A 60 14.28 3.39 -6.22
N ASP A 61 14.07 3.94 -7.41
CA ASP A 61 14.98 4.90 -8.06
C ASP A 61 16.45 4.43 -8.10
N GLY A 62 16.66 3.12 -8.24
CA GLY A 62 17.97 2.47 -8.28
C GLY A 62 18.46 1.95 -6.92
N GLU A 63 17.89 2.39 -5.81
CA GLU A 63 18.30 1.98 -4.46
C GLU A 63 17.56 0.69 -4.02
N PRO A 64 18.26 -0.33 -3.50
CA PRO A 64 17.62 -1.57 -3.05
C PRO A 64 16.84 -1.35 -1.77
N ILE A 65 15.66 -2.01 -1.67
CA ILE A 65 14.79 -1.90 -0.49
C ILE A 65 15.27 -2.74 0.70
N TRP A 66 15.98 -3.84 0.47
CA TRP A 66 16.37 -4.73 1.55
C TRP A 66 17.38 -4.06 2.49
N GLU A 67 17.07 -4.06 3.80
CA GLU A 67 17.87 -3.40 4.87
C GLU A 67 18.12 -1.90 4.64
N ASN A 68 17.22 -1.22 3.93
CA ASN A 68 17.31 0.21 3.67
C ASN A 68 16.25 0.98 4.47
N ASP A 69 16.58 1.36 5.69
CA ASP A 69 15.61 2.00 6.60
C ASP A 69 15.24 3.42 6.13
N THR A 70 16.17 4.14 5.51
CA THR A 70 15.88 5.46 4.92
C THR A 70 14.83 5.36 3.81
N LEU A 71 14.95 4.35 2.94
CA LEU A 71 13.98 4.14 1.88
C LEU A 71 12.62 3.70 2.44
N LYS A 72 12.59 2.87 3.49
CA LYS A 72 11.35 2.44 4.15
C LYS A 72 10.56 3.61 4.74
N GLN A 73 11.22 4.69 5.18
CA GLN A 73 10.56 5.93 5.61
C GLN A 73 9.72 6.58 4.50
N CYS A 74 10.07 6.34 3.24
CA CYS A 74 9.38 6.88 2.07
C CYS A 74 8.26 5.96 1.55
N ILE A 75 8.06 4.78 2.15
CA ILE A 75 7.08 3.78 1.69
C ILE A 75 5.91 3.71 2.67
N GLY A 76 4.71 4.03 2.17
CA GLY A 76 3.46 3.77 2.86
C GLY A 76 2.92 2.38 2.49
N LEU A 77 2.55 1.58 3.49
CA LEU A 77 1.93 0.27 3.29
C LEU A 77 0.58 0.21 4.00
N ILE A 78 -0.48 -0.17 3.26
CA ILE A 78 -1.77 -0.54 3.84
C ILE A 78 -2.04 -2.00 3.46
N PRO A 79 -1.84 -2.94 4.39
CA PRO A 79 -2.13 -4.36 4.15
C PRO A 79 -3.64 -4.63 4.19
N ASP A 80 -4.08 -5.74 3.60
CA ASP A 80 -5.49 -6.16 3.68
C ASP A 80 -5.92 -6.46 5.13
N GLU A 81 -5.10 -7.19 5.87
CA GLU A 81 -5.32 -7.44 7.30
C GLU A 81 -4.65 -6.35 8.15
N LEU A 82 -5.48 -5.50 8.73
CA LEU A 82 -5.03 -4.41 9.59
C LEU A 82 -4.89 -4.85 11.04
N TYR A 83 -3.74 -4.56 11.62
CA TYR A 83 -3.50 -4.73 13.05
C TYR A 83 -3.37 -3.38 13.74
N PHE A 84 -4.16 -3.20 14.80
CA PHE A 84 -4.03 -2.08 15.72
C PHE A 84 -3.93 -2.63 17.15
N PRO A 85 -2.99 -2.13 17.97
CA PRO A 85 -2.87 -2.58 19.36
C PRO A 85 -4.16 -2.38 20.13
N ASN A 86 -4.51 -3.34 20.97
CA ASN A 86 -5.71 -3.25 21.80
C ASN A 86 -5.65 -2.03 22.72
N GLY A 87 -6.77 -1.31 22.80
CA GLY A 87 -6.89 -0.15 23.68
C GLY A 87 -6.37 1.17 23.11
N TYR A 88 -5.76 1.18 21.91
CA TYR A 88 -5.29 2.40 21.26
C TYR A 88 -6.45 3.12 20.54
N SER A 89 -6.45 4.45 20.66
CA SER A 89 -7.29 5.36 19.87
C SER A 89 -6.54 5.78 18.59
N LEU A 90 -7.26 6.42 17.67
CA LEU A 90 -6.62 6.99 16.48
C LEU A 90 -5.60 8.08 16.87
N ARG A 91 -5.86 8.84 17.94
CA ARG A 91 -4.91 9.80 18.50
C ARG A 91 -3.64 9.12 19.02
N ASP A 92 -3.77 7.98 19.71
CA ASP A 92 -2.59 7.25 20.20
C ASP A 92 -1.74 6.76 19.02
N MET A 93 -2.36 6.24 17.97
CA MET A 93 -1.68 5.82 16.75
C MET A 93 -1.02 6.99 16.02
N ARG A 94 -1.69 8.15 15.94
CA ARG A 94 -1.10 9.39 15.41
C ARG A 94 0.20 9.75 16.13
N SER A 95 0.20 9.71 17.47
CA SER A 95 1.39 10.02 18.27
C SER A 95 2.55 9.04 17.99
N ILE A 96 2.25 7.77 17.74
CA ILE A 96 3.25 6.78 17.37
C ILE A 96 3.82 7.10 15.97
N TYR A 97 2.94 7.28 14.98
CA TYR A 97 3.38 7.54 13.62
C TYR A 97 4.20 8.84 13.51
N SER A 98 3.75 9.92 14.18
CA SER A 98 4.48 11.19 14.21
C SER A 98 5.86 11.10 14.89
N GLY A 99 6.06 10.14 15.78
CA GLY A 99 7.35 9.88 16.40
C GLY A 99 8.29 8.99 15.56
N PHE A 100 7.74 8.21 14.61
CA PHE A 100 8.53 7.29 13.79
C PHE A 100 8.86 7.82 12.40
N TYR A 101 7.95 8.61 11.79
CA TYR A 101 8.10 9.06 10.41
C TYR A 101 8.56 10.52 10.37
N GLU A 102 9.73 10.76 9.81
CA GLU A 102 10.37 12.09 9.73
C GLU A 102 9.52 13.08 8.91
N ASN A 103 8.83 12.61 7.87
CA ASN A 103 8.00 13.42 6.98
C ASN A 103 6.53 13.50 7.43
N TRP A 104 6.22 13.19 8.69
CA TRP A 104 4.86 13.26 9.20
C TRP A 104 4.25 14.64 8.99
N ASN A 105 3.04 14.68 8.43
CA ASN A 105 2.27 15.89 8.18
C ASN A 105 0.98 15.89 9.01
N GLU A 106 0.96 16.68 10.07
CA GLU A 106 -0.15 16.78 11.02
C GLU A 106 -1.43 17.33 10.36
N ASP A 107 -1.30 18.35 9.50
CA ASP A 107 -2.43 18.96 8.80
C ASP A 107 -3.07 17.96 7.84
N ARG A 108 -2.26 17.17 7.13
CA ARG A 108 -2.73 16.11 6.24
C ARG A 108 -3.51 15.04 7.02
N PHE A 109 -3.03 14.67 8.19
CA PHE A 109 -3.74 13.74 9.07
C PHE A 109 -5.11 14.27 9.45
N HIS A 110 -5.19 15.51 9.98
CA HIS A 110 -6.46 16.12 10.39
C HIS A 110 -7.42 16.34 9.23
N GLN A 111 -6.90 16.74 8.05
CA GLN A 111 -7.69 16.86 6.83
C GLN A 111 -8.38 15.53 6.48
N LEU A 112 -7.64 14.43 6.47
CA LEU A 112 -8.19 13.11 6.12
C LEU A 112 -9.12 12.58 7.21
N ALA A 113 -8.76 12.71 8.49
CA ALA A 113 -9.61 12.30 9.60
C ALA A 113 -10.94 13.06 9.60
N GLY A 114 -10.92 14.36 9.30
CA GLY A 114 -12.12 15.19 9.11
C GLY A 114 -12.95 14.77 7.89
N LEU A 115 -12.29 14.46 6.77
CA LEU A 115 -12.94 13.97 5.54
C LEU A 115 -13.75 12.69 5.79
N PHE A 116 -13.20 11.75 6.56
CA PHE A 116 -13.86 10.50 6.92
C PHE A 116 -14.71 10.60 8.20
N LYS A 117 -14.73 11.76 8.85
CA LYS A 117 -15.48 11.99 10.10
C LYS A 117 -15.13 11.01 11.21
N LEU A 118 -13.84 10.67 11.34
CA LEU A 118 -13.35 9.77 12.37
C LEU A 118 -13.20 10.50 13.71
N ASP A 119 -13.71 9.90 14.78
CA ASP A 119 -13.43 10.37 16.12
C ASP A 119 -12.03 9.90 16.56
N GLU A 120 -11.09 10.86 16.64
CA GLU A 120 -9.71 10.57 17.00
C GLU A 120 -9.53 10.04 18.43
N LYS A 121 -10.48 10.31 19.33
CA LYS A 121 -10.45 9.84 20.73
C LYS A 121 -11.04 8.44 20.89
N ALA A 122 -11.85 8.01 19.94
CA ALA A 122 -12.47 6.69 20.00
C ALA A 122 -11.43 5.57 19.87
N LYS A 123 -11.63 4.48 20.58
CA LYS A 123 -10.76 3.31 20.51
C LYS A 123 -10.97 2.59 19.18
N ILE A 124 -9.87 2.33 18.44
CA ILE A 124 -9.93 1.73 17.09
C ILE A 124 -10.61 0.36 17.10
N ARG A 125 -10.56 -0.37 18.23
CA ARG A 125 -11.28 -1.65 18.37
C ARG A 125 -12.80 -1.51 18.17
N THR A 126 -13.37 -0.31 18.39
CA THR A 126 -14.81 -0.04 18.24
C THR A 126 -15.18 0.34 16.80
N PHE A 127 -14.19 0.57 15.94
CA PHE A 127 -14.41 0.91 14.54
C PHE A 127 -14.89 -0.31 13.75
N SER A 128 -15.77 -0.08 12.79
CA SER A 128 -16.10 -1.09 11.77
C SER A 128 -14.87 -1.45 10.92
N LYS A 129 -14.92 -2.55 10.14
CA LYS A 129 -13.84 -2.92 9.20
C LYS A 129 -13.49 -1.74 8.27
N GLY A 130 -14.52 -1.08 7.70
CA GLY A 130 -14.33 0.09 6.84
C GLY A 130 -13.70 1.27 7.57
N MET A 131 -14.15 1.61 8.78
CA MET A 131 -13.55 2.69 9.58
C MET A 131 -12.09 2.40 9.96
N LYS A 132 -11.73 1.14 10.20
CA LYS A 132 -10.33 0.74 10.43
C LYS A 132 -9.47 0.98 9.18
N LYS A 133 -9.98 0.66 7.98
CA LYS A 133 -9.29 0.96 6.70
C LYS A 133 -9.12 2.47 6.51
N GLN A 134 -10.15 3.27 6.81
CA GLN A 134 -10.05 4.73 6.79
C GLN A 134 -9.00 5.26 7.78
N ALA A 135 -8.96 4.73 9.01
CA ALA A 135 -7.96 5.10 10.00
C ALA A 135 -6.52 4.77 9.54
N ALA A 136 -6.30 3.56 9.00
CA ALA A 136 -5.02 3.19 8.41
C ALA A 136 -4.62 4.11 7.26
N PHE A 137 -5.58 4.45 6.39
CA PHE A 137 -5.36 5.37 5.29
C PHE A 137 -4.95 6.77 5.78
N CYS A 138 -5.63 7.33 6.77
CA CYS A 138 -5.25 8.63 7.35
C CYS A 138 -3.82 8.61 7.90
N LEU A 139 -3.48 7.57 8.67
CA LEU A 139 -2.15 7.43 9.29
C LEU A 139 -1.06 7.30 8.22
N VAL A 140 -1.23 6.42 7.25
CA VAL A 140 -0.22 6.16 6.21
C VAL A 140 -0.07 7.36 5.28
N MET A 141 -1.15 7.98 4.83
CA MET A 141 -1.05 9.16 3.94
C MET A 141 -0.42 10.37 4.63
N ALA A 142 -0.59 10.50 5.95
CA ALA A 142 0.04 11.58 6.72
C ALA A 142 1.57 11.39 6.89
N THR A 143 2.12 10.21 6.64
CA THR A 143 3.58 10.03 6.55
C THR A 143 4.18 10.62 5.28
N MET A 144 3.35 11.18 4.39
CA MET A 144 3.75 11.78 3.10
C MET A 144 4.60 10.84 2.24
N PRO A 145 4.16 9.59 2.01
CA PRO A 145 4.98 8.60 1.33
C PRO A 145 5.25 9.01 -0.13
N ALA A 146 6.45 8.71 -0.63
CA ALA A 146 6.76 8.82 -2.06
C ALA A 146 6.24 7.60 -2.85
N TYR A 147 6.11 6.47 -2.16
CA TYR A 147 5.64 5.20 -2.71
C TYR A 147 4.54 4.64 -1.81
N LEU A 148 3.38 4.33 -2.40
CA LEU A 148 2.22 3.81 -1.67
C LEU A 148 1.89 2.39 -2.15
N LEU A 149 1.90 1.44 -1.23
CA LEU A 149 1.59 0.03 -1.49
C LEU A 149 0.27 -0.31 -0.80
N LEU A 150 -0.72 -0.74 -1.58
CA LEU A 150 -2.07 -0.99 -1.12
C LEU A 150 -2.49 -2.43 -1.43
N ASP A 151 -2.78 -3.22 -0.40
CA ASP A 151 -3.26 -4.60 -0.57
C ASP A 151 -4.77 -4.64 -0.31
N GLU A 152 -5.59 -4.84 -1.38
CA GLU A 152 -7.06 -4.87 -1.35
C GLU A 152 -7.68 -3.69 -0.56
N PRO A 153 -7.27 -2.42 -0.83
CA PRO A 153 -7.53 -1.29 0.07
C PRO A 153 -9.01 -0.89 0.16
N ILE A 154 -9.76 -1.13 -0.91
CA ILE A 154 -11.15 -0.67 -1.03
C ILE A 154 -12.18 -1.77 -0.72
N ASP A 155 -11.73 -2.99 -0.48
CA ASP A 155 -12.62 -4.07 -0.07
C ASP A 155 -13.32 -3.76 1.26
N GLY A 156 -14.67 -3.87 1.27
CA GLY A 156 -15.50 -3.56 2.42
C GLY A 156 -15.70 -2.07 2.72
N LEU A 157 -15.27 -1.16 1.85
CA LEU A 157 -15.62 0.26 1.91
C LEU A 157 -16.95 0.53 1.18
N ASP A 158 -17.74 1.45 1.73
CA ASP A 158 -18.93 1.94 1.02
C ASP A 158 -18.53 2.78 -0.22
N PRO A 159 -19.43 2.92 -1.23
CA PRO A 159 -19.09 3.58 -2.48
C PRO A 159 -18.66 5.05 -2.34
N ILE A 160 -19.15 5.76 -1.34
CA ILE A 160 -18.81 7.18 -1.12
C ILE A 160 -17.39 7.27 -0.58
N VAL A 161 -17.07 6.49 0.46
CA VAL A 161 -15.73 6.44 1.04
C VAL A 161 -14.70 5.97 0.01
N ARG A 162 -15.03 4.97 -0.80
CA ARG A 162 -14.17 4.49 -1.89
C ARG A 162 -13.78 5.64 -2.85
N LYS A 163 -14.74 6.48 -3.25
CA LYS A 163 -14.47 7.66 -4.10
C LYS A 163 -13.55 8.66 -3.40
N LEU A 164 -13.73 8.89 -2.10
CA LEU A 164 -12.90 9.82 -1.34
C LEU A 164 -11.45 9.32 -1.23
N VAL A 165 -11.26 8.01 -0.98
CA VAL A 165 -9.94 7.37 -0.96
C VAL A 165 -9.24 7.53 -2.30
N TRP A 166 -9.92 7.16 -3.40
CA TRP A 166 -9.35 7.31 -4.75
C TRP A 166 -9.00 8.76 -5.09
N LYS A 167 -9.91 9.69 -4.77
CA LYS A 167 -9.63 11.11 -5.00
C LYS A 167 -8.37 11.55 -4.26
N ALA A 168 -8.21 11.20 -2.98
CA ALA A 168 -7.04 11.57 -2.21
C ALA A 168 -5.74 10.96 -2.77
N ILE A 169 -5.79 9.73 -3.30
CA ILE A 169 -4.64 9.08 -3.95
C ILE A 169 -4.29 9.80 -5.27
N VAL A 170 -5.28 10.05 -6.13
CA VAL A 170 -5.07 10.71 -7.42
C VAL A 170 -4.53 12.12 -7.24
N ASP A 171 -5.08 12.90 -6.28
CA ASP A 171 -4.58 14.23 -5.95
C ASP A 171 -3.09 14.16 -5.55
N ASP A 172 -2.69 13.24 -4.66
CA ASP A 172 -1.29 13.09 -4.23
C ASP A 172 -0.36 12.58 -5.35
N VAL A 173 -0.85 11.74 -6.26
CA VAL A 173 -0.09 11.34 -7.46
C VAL A 173 0.17 12.55 -8.37
N ALA A 174 -0.85 13.38 -8.60
CA ALA A 174 -0.73 14.58 -9.43
C ALA A 174 0.17 15.64 -8.80
N ASP A 175 -0.01 15.93 -7.50
CA ASP A 175 0.66 17.05 -6.82
C ASP A 175 2.11 16.73 -6.44
N ARG A 176 2.38 15.49 -6.00
CA ARG A 176 3.68 15.09 -5.43
C ARG A 176 4.42 14.04 -6.25
N ARG A 177 3.84 13.57 -7.38
CA ARG A 177 4.36 12.47 -8.18
C ARG A 177 4.53 11.17 -7.37
N MET A 178 3.65 10.94 -6.40
CA MET A 178 3.62 9.70 -5.63
C MET A 178 3.40 8.51 -6.58
N SER A 179 4.15 7.43 -6.40
CA SER A 179 3.97 6.20 -7.17
C SER A 179 3.15 5.21 -6.35
N VAL A 180 2.14 4.61 -6.95
CA VAL A 180 1.19 3.77 -6.23
C VAL A 180 1.11 2.37 -6.85
N LEU A 181 1.17 1.35 -6.02
CA LEU A 181 0.74 -0.01 -6.36
C LEU A 181 -0.55 -0.33 -5.60
N VAL A 182 -1.55 -0.78 -6.33
CA VAL A 182 -2.81 -1.25 -5.74
C VAL A 182 -3.06 -2.68 -6.18
N SER A 183 -3.24 -3.60 -5.23
CA SER A 183 -3.70 -4.95 -5.55
C SER A 183 -5.22 -5.05 -5.51
N SER A 184 -5.81 -5.84 -6.41
CA SER A 184 -7.20 -6.25 -6.34
C SER A 184 -7.42 -7.60 -7.06
N HIS A 185 -8.48 -8.27 -6.68
CA HIS A 185 -9.01 -9.42 -7.43
C HIS A 185 -10.11 -9.00 -8.43
N ASN A 186 -10.49 -7.73 -8.47
CA ASN A 186 -11.58 -7.19 -9.28
C ASN A 186 -11.08 -6.11 -10.27
N VAL A 187 -11.04 -6.45 -11.56
CA VAL A 187 -10.59 -5.55 -12.64
C VAL A 187 -11.39 -4.24 -12.69
N LYS A 188 -12.72 -4.32 -12.47
CA LYS A 188 -13.60 -3.14 -12.54
C LYS A 188 -13.27 -2.06 -11.52
N GLU A 189 -12.61 -2.42 -10.42
CA GLU A 189 -12.21 -1.47 -9.39
C GLU A 189 -11.02 -0.61 -9.81
N MET A 190 -10.25 -1.07 -10.78
CA MET A 190 -9.05 -0.41 -11.33
C MET A 190 -9.36 0.42 -12.58
N GLU A 191 -10.51 0.15 -13.22
CA GLU A 191 -10.90 0.81 -14.45
C GLU A 191 -11.06 2.33 -14.25
N GLY A 192 -10.42 3.11 -15.11
CA GLY A 192 -10.46 4.58 -15.05
C GLY A 192 -9.62 5.23 -13.94
N ILE A 193 -8.85 4.43 -13.18
CA ILE A 193 -8.02 4.94 -12.08
C ILE A 193 -6.54 4.60 -12.31
N CYS A 194 -6.24 3.38 -12.75
CA CYS A 194 -4.87 2.94 -12.97
C CYS A 194 -4.35 3.36 -14.33
N ASP A 195 -3.10 3.86 -14.35
CA ASP A 195 -2.37 4.18 -15.60
C ASP A 195 -1.84 2.90 -16.27
N TYR A 196 -1.51 1.90 -15.46
CA TYR A 196 -1.00 0.59 -15.88
C TYR A 196 -1.70 -0.53 -15.11
N ILE A 197 -1.84 -1.68 -15.75
CA ILE A 197 -2.41 -2.88 -15.13
C ILE A 197 -1.52 -4.06 -15.43
N GLY A 198 -1.12 -4.78 -14.38
CA GLY A 198 -0.43 -6.06 -14.48
C GLY A 198 -1.30 -7.20 -13.96
N ILE A 199 -1.25 -8.35 -14.62
CA ILE A 199 -1.96 -9.55 -14.23
C ILE A 199 -0.99 -10.56 -13.63
N LEU A 200 -1.17 -10.86 -12.35
CA LEU A 200 -0.41 -11.87 -11.61
C LEU A 200 -1.20 -13.18 -11.53
N SER A 201 -0.58 -14.27 -11.94
CA SER A 201 -1.15 -15.61 -11.83
C SER A 201 -0.08 -16.62 -11.46
N HIS A 202 -0.36 -17.45 -10.46
CA HIS A 202 0.57 -18.49 -9.97
C HIS A 202 2.01 -17.97 -9.78
N GLY A 203 2.15 -16.79 -9.21
CA GLY A 203 3.45 -16.17 -8.91
C GLY A 203 4.22 -15.62 -10.11
N ARG A 204 3.60 -15.51 -11.29
CA ARG A 204 4.19 -14.97 -12.52
C ARG A 204 3.36 -13.82 -13.07
N MET A 205 4.04 -12.82 -13.64
CA MET A 205 3.34 -11.81 -14.45
C MET A 205 2.93 -12.44 -15.78
N LEU A 206 1.64 -12.39 -16.12
CA LEU A 206 1.10 -12.87 -17.39
C LEU A 206 1.04 -11.74 -18.43
N MET A 207 0.82 -10.52 -17.97
CA MET A 207 0.65 -9.33 -18.80
C MET A 207 1.05 -8.09 -18.00
N GLU A 208 1.66 -7.14 -18.67
CA GLU A 208 1.98 -5.81 -18.15
C GLU A 208 1.66 -4.75 -19.23
#